data_621f0ea647f057aa5ae5b8fe4bbb227c
#
_entry.id   621f0ea647f057aa5ae5b8fe4bbb227c
#
_cell.length_a   1.000
_cell.length_b   1.000
_cell.length_c   1.000
_cell.angle_alpha   90.00
_cell.angle_beta   90.00
_cell.angle_gamma   90.00
#
_symmetry.space_group_name_H-M   'P 1'
#
loop_
_entity.id
_entity.type
_entity.pdbx_description
1 polymer ?
#
loop_
_entity_poly.entity_id
_entity_poly.type
_entity_poly.pdbx_seq_one_letter_code
_entity_poly.pdbx_strand_id
1 'polypeptide(L)'
;MLIQNHQIDLETPTGTMRCYVYRPKEDASTAGKKYPAILLYSEIFQQTSPIRRSAQIMAGHGFIVVVPEVFHELNPIGTVLGYDDAGRDKGNADKVNKYLEAHDTDTQAMIDYVQTLPYFSGKVGAMGFCLGGGLAYRAAINPAISATSCFYATDIHSGVTPSQAGNDSRTRTKEIRGALQMVWGKQDP
;
A
#
# COMPACT_ATOMS: atom_id res chain seq x y z
N MET A 1 14.17 -16.66 2.06
CA MET A 1 13.34 -17.88 2.10
C MET A 1 12.57 -18.05 0.81
N LEU A 2 12.03 -19.25 0.52
CA LEU A 2 11.12 -19.45 -0.60
C LEU A 2 9.82 -18.66 -0.35
N ILE A 3 9.26 -18.11 -1.43
CA ILE A 3 8.01 -17.34 -1.35
C ILE A 3 6.95 -17.97 -2.25
N GLN A 4 5.70 -17.64 -1.96
CA GLN A 4 4.55 -17.90 -2.82
C GLN A 4 3.69 -16.65 -2.94
N ASN A 5 2.89 -16.58 -4.00
CA ASN A 5 1.95 -15.49 -4.20
C ASN A 5 0.59 -15.99 -4.67
N HIS A 6 -0.43 -15.17 -4.45
CA HIS A 6 -1.77 -15.34 -4.97
C HIS A 6 -2.46 -13.97 -5.09
N GLN A 7 -3.60 -13.95 -5.72
CA GLN A 7 -4.45 -12.77 -5.82
C GLN A 7 -5.72 -12.98 -4.99
N ILE A 8 -6.24 -11.89 -4.46
CA ILE A 8 -7.53 -11.84 -3.76
C ILE A 8 -8.29 -10.62 -4.24
N ASP A 9 -9.59 -10.68 -4.10
CA ASP A 9 -10.49 -9.57 -4.34
C ASP A 9 -11.15 -9.20 -3.02
N LEU A 10 -11.01 -7.94 -2.61
CA LEU A 10 -11.57 -7.40 -1.37
C LEU A 10 -12.71 -6.44 -1.73
N GLU A 11 -13.86 -6.61 -1.08
CA GLU A 11 -14.95 -5.66 -1.22
C GLU A 11 -14.66 -4.42 -0.40
N THR A 12 -14.80 -3.25 -1.03
CA THR A 12 -14.68 -1.93 -0.43
C THR A 12 -15.91 -1.09 -0.74
N PRO A 13 -16.16 0.02 -0.02
CA PRO A 13 -17.29 0.91 -0.32
C PRO A 13 -17.27 1.48 -1.74
N THR A 14 -16.10 1.52 -2.41
CA THR A 14 -15.92 2.06 -3.76
C THR A 14 -15.83 0.98 -4.84
N GLY A 15 -15.96 -0.29 -4.47
CA GLY A 15 -15.97 -1.43 -5.40
C GLY A 15 -14.98 -2.52 -5.00
N THR A 16 -14.91 -3.55 -5.84
CA THR A 16 -14.02 -4.69 -5.64
C THR A 16 -12.58 -4.30 -5.92
N MET A 17 -11.71 -4.42 -4.92
CA MET A 17 -10.28 -4.12 -4.99
C MET A 17 -9.45 -5.40 -5.15
N ARG A 18 -8.78 -5.58 -6.28
CA ARG A 18 -7.78 -6.62 -6.47
C ARG A 18 -6.54 -6.31 -5.62
N CYS A 19 -6.09 -7.31 -4.85
CA CYS A 19 -4.83 -7.27 -4.12
C CYS A 19 -3.93 -8.46 -4.50
N TYR A 20 -2.63 -8.22 -4.54
CA TYR A 20 -1.60 -9.23 -4.77
C TYR A 20 -0.90 -9.53 -3.46
N VAL A 21 -0.96 -10.79 -3.03
CA VAL A 21 -0.41 -11.24 -1.75
C VAL A 21 0.85 -12.05 -1.98
N TYR A 22 1.95 -11.65 -1.35
CA TYR A 22 3.22 -12.36 -1.34
C TYR A 22 3.56 -12.77 0.08
N ARG A 23 4.01 -13.99 0.29
CA ARG A 23 4.36 -14.47 1.63
C ARG A 23 5.43 -15.57 1.59
N PRO A 24 6.11 -15.84 2.71
CA PRO A 24 6.91 -17.04 2.84
C PRO A 24 6.10 -18.27 2.48
N LYS A 25 6.73 -19.18 1.71
CA LYS A 25 6.14 -20.49 1.42
C LYS A 25 6.21 -21.34 2.69
N GLU A 26 5.12 -21.99 3.02
CA GLU A 26 5.10 -22.95 4.11
C GLU A 26 5.83 -24.24 3.68
N ASP A 27 6.78 -24.66 4.50
CA ASP A 27 7.52 -25.90 4.38
C ASP A 27 7.88 -26.43 5.80
N ALA A 28 8.61 -27.52 5.89
CA ALA A 28 8.99 -28.11 7.19
C ALA A 28 9.77 -27.13 8.09
N SER A 29 10.49 -26.16 7.52
CA SER A 29 11.28 -25.17 8.28
C SER A 29 10.47 -23.96 8.72
N THR A 30 9.31 -23.72 8.12
CA THR A 30 8.42 -22.57 8.34
C THR A 30 7.07 -22.95 8.96
N ALA A 31 6.81 -24.24 9.14
CA ALA A 31 5.55 -24.74 9.69
C ALA A 31 5.24 -24.09 11.06
N GLY A 32 4.02 -23.55 11.19
CA GLY A 32 3.54 -22.88 12.40
C GLY A 32 4.14 -21.50 12.68
N LYS A 33 5.05 -20.99 11.85
CA LYS A 33 5.58 -19.63 12.00
C LYS A 33 4.53 -18.60 11.63
N LYS A 34 4.56 -17.48 12.37
CA LYS A 34 3.72 -16.31 12.09
C LYS A 34 4.57 -15.14 11.61
N TYR A 35 4.02 -14.36 10.70
CA TYR A 35 4.71 -13.27 10.03
C TYR A 35 3.96 -11.94 10.19
N PRO A 36 4.65 -10.81 10.37
CA PRO A 36 4.02 -9.50 10.27
C PRO A 36 3.62 -9.20 8.83
N ALA A 37 2.63 -8.31 8.68
CA ALA A 37 2.15 -7.88 7.37
C ALA A 37 2.70 -6.50 7.00
N ILE A 38 2.90 -6.28 5.70
CA ILE A 38 3.20 -4.98 5.09
C ILE A 38 2.12 -4.70 4.04
N LEU A 39 1.45 -3.56 4.16
CA LEU A 39 0.63 -2.99 3.11
C LEU A 39 1.57 -2.17 2.21
N LEU A 40 1.81 -2.64 0.99
CA LEU A 40 2.75 -2.01 0.06
C LEU A 40 1.98 -1.24 -1.01
N TYR A 41 2.08 0.08 -0.97
CA TYR A 41 1.44 0.98 -1.94
C TYR A 41 2.39 1.31 -3.09
N SER A 42 1.86 1.16 -4.30
CA SER A 42 2.60 1.39 -5.53
C SER A 42 2.70 2.88 -5.89
N GLU A 43 3.54 3.17 -6.86
CA GLU A 43 3.50 4.42 -7.62
C GLU A 43 2.18 4.55 -8.40
N ILE A 44 1.98 5.67 -9.09
CA ILE A 44 0.78 5.92 -9.94
C ILE A 44 0.57 4.86 -11.05
N PHE A 45 1.58 4.05 -11.35
CA PHE A 45 1.57 3.04 -12.43
C PHE A 45 1.00 1.67 -12.03
N GLN A 46 0.54 1.53 -10.77
CA GLN A 46 -0.06 0.32 -10.21
C GLN A 46 0.96 -0.84 -10.02
N GLN A 47 0.54 -2.09 -10.20
CA GLN A 47 1.32 -3.30 -9.91
C GLN A 47 2.38 -3.58 -10.99
N THR A 48 3.33 -2.66 -11.15
CA THR A 48 4.46 -2.80 -12.09
C THR A 48 5.47 -3.86 -11.65
N SER A 49 6.40 -4.22 -12.56
CA SER A 49 7.46 -5.18 -12.23
C SER A 49 8.39 -4.73 -11.08
N PRO A 50 8.80 -3.45 -10.94
CA PRO A 50 9.53 -2.96 -9.77
C PRO A 50 8.77 -3.16 -8.46
N ILE A 51 7.48 -2.84 -8.42
CA ILE A 51 6.64 -3.03 -7.22
C ILE A 51 6.55 -4.51 -6.87
N ARG A 52 6.34 -5.38 -7.87
CA ARG A 52 6.33 -6.83 -7.68
C ARG A 52 7.64 -7.35 -7.09
N ARG A 53 8.78 -6.89 -7.60
CA ARG A 53 10.10 -7.27 -7.04
C ARG A 53 10.26 -6.81 -5.59
N SER A 54 9.85 -5.59 -5.26
CA SER A 54 9.90 -5.08 -3.89
C SER A 54 9.05 -5.95 -2.95
N ALA A 55 7.82 -6.30 -3.35
CA ALA A 55 6.96 -7.18 -2.59
C ALA A 55 7.59 -8.57 -2.37
N GLN A 56 8.21 -9.15 -3.42
CA GLN A 56 8.89 -10.44 -3.34
C GLN A 56 10.10 -10.41 -2.40
N ILE A 57 10.89 -9.33 -2.44
CA ILE A 57 12.04 -9.14 -1.54
C ILE A 57 11.56 -9.11 -0.09
N MET A 58 10.55 -8.30 0.23
CA MET A 58 10.00 -8.20 1.58
C MET A 58 9.42 -9.53 2.05
N ALA A 59 8.70 -10.25 1.18
CA ALA A 59 8.19 -11.59 1.51
C ALA A 59 9.35 -12.58 1.76
N GLY A 60 10.44 -12.50 1.00
CA GLY A 60 11.67 -13.28 1.22
C GLY A 60 12.33 -13.01 2.57
N HIS A 61 12.11 -11.84 3.17
CA HIS A 61 12.54 -11.47 4.52
C HIS A 61 11.55 -11.84 5.64
N GLY A 62 10.46 -12.52 5.32
CA GLY A 62 9.54 -13.03 6.34
C GLY A 62 8.34 -12.10 6.61
N PHE A 63 7.87 -11.40 5.60
CA PHE A 63 6.66 -10.59 5.69
C PHE A 63 5.53 -11.17 4.83
N ILE A 64 4.30 -10.98 5.27
CA ILE A 64 3.11 -11.05 4.41
C ILE A 64 3.00 -9.69 3.75
N VAL A 65 3.08 -9.63 2.42
CA VAL A 65 2.99 -8.35 1.70
C VAL A 65 1.71 -8.31 0.88
N VAL A 66 0.88 -7.31 1.13
CA VAL A 66 -0.36 -7.07 0.39
C VAL A 66 -0.20 -5.82 -0.46
N VAL A 67 -0.38 -5.94 -1.76
CA VAL A 67 -0.25 -4.85 -2.73
C VAL A 67 -1.59 -4.61 -3.40
N PRO A 68 -2.29 -3.49 -3.13
CA PRO A 68 -3.58 -3.20 -3.73
C PRO A 68 -3.44 -2.62 -5.15
N GLU A 69 -4.47 -2.78 -5.96
CA GLU A 69 -4.71 -1.90 -7.10
C GLU A 69 -5.32 -0.60 -6.58
N VAL A 70 -4.47 0.41 -6.37
CA VAL A 70 -4.84 1.65 -5.65
C VAL A 70 -5.93 2.47 -6.34
N PHE A 71 -6.18 2.23 -7.64
CA PHE A 71 -7.20 2.91 -8.44
C PHE A 71 -8.25 1.93 -8.99
N HIS A 72 -8.63 0.91 -8.19
CA HIS A 72 -9.53 -0.18 -8.58
C HIS A 72 -10.91 0.31 -9.04
N GLU A 73 -11.43 1.42 -8.49
CA GLU A 73 -12.71 1.98 -8.89
C GLU A 73 -12.68 2.77 -10.22
N LEU A 74 -11.48 3.15 -10.67
CA LEU A 74 -11.26 3.99 -11.86
C LEU A 74 -10.73 3.21 -13.06
N ASN A 75 -10.30 1.97 -12.85
CA ASN A 75 -9.67 1.13 -13.87
C ASN A 75 -10.17 -0.31 -13.82
N PRO A 76 -10.20 -1.02 -14.95
CA PRO A 76 -10.41 -2.46 -14.96
C PRO A 76 -9.38 -3.20 -14.10
N ILE A 77 -9.80 -4.29 -13.46
CA ILE A 77 -8.92 -5.17 -12.69
C ILE A 77 -7.74 -5.63 -13.56
N GLY A 78 -6.54 -5.58 -12.99
CA GLY A 78 -5.30 -5.98 -13.66
C GLY A 78 -4.66 -4.85 -14.47
N THR A 79 -5.19 -3.62 -14.43
CA THR A 79 -4.59 -2.47 -15.12
C THR A 79 -3.21 -2.16 -14.57
N VAL A 80 -2.22 -2.11 -15.46
CA VAL A 80 -0.85 -1.65 -15.19
C VAL A 80 -0.52 -0.58 -16.23
N LEU A 81 -0.10 0.59 -15.76
CA LEU A 81 0.24 1.70 -16.65
C LEU A 81 1.72 1.62 -17.08
N GLY A 82 2.02 2.07 -18.30
CA GLY A 82 3.39 2.16 -18.81
C GLY A 82 4.18 3.29 -18.13
N TYR A 83 5.50 3.14 -18.07
CA TYR A 83 6.41 4.23 -17.67
C TYR A 83 6.67 5.17 -18.86
N ASP A 84 5.60 5.69 -19.45
CA ASP A 84 5.59 6.65 -20.55
C ASP A 84 4.67 7.84 -20.20
N ASP A 85 4.60 8.82 -21.10
CA ASP A 85 3.78 10.01 -20.89
C ASP A 85 2.30 9.68 -20.72
N ALA A 86 1.78 8.74 -21.51
CA ALA A 86 0.37 8.33 -21.45
C ALA A 86 0.03 7.68 -20.10
N GLY A 87 0.89 6.78 -19.62
CA GLY A 87 0.73 6.13 -18.32
C GLY A 87 0.88 7.10 -17.16
N ARG A 88 1.83 8.03 -17.24
CA ARG A 88 1.99 9.11 -16.25
C ARG A 88 0.74 10.00 -16.19
N ASP A 89 0.23 10.44 -17.34
CA ASP A 89 -0.91 11.35 -17.41
C ASP A 89 -2.17 10.66 -16.89
N LYS A 90 -2.41 9.39 -17.27
CA LYS A 90 -3.51 8.58 -16.73
C LYS A 90 -3.40 8.41 -15.21
N GLY A 91 -2.22 8.01 -14.70
CA GLY A 91 -2.03 7.80 -13.26
C GLY A 91 -2.19 9.08 -12.43
N ASN A 92 -1.76 10.23 -12.97
CA ASN A 92 -2.01 11.53 -12.34
C ASN A 92 -3.49 11.92 -12.38
N ALA A 93 -4.19 11.61 -13.46
CA ALA A 93 -5.64 11.82 -13.54
C ALA A 93 -6.38 10.95 -12.51
N ASP A 94 -5.99 9.69 -12.35
CA ASP A 94 -6.59 8.79 -11.35
C ASP A 94 -6.35 9.31 -9.92
N LYS A 95 -5.13 9.79 -9.63
CA LYS A 95 -4.77 10.35 -8.32
C LYS A 95 -5.70 11.50 -7.89
N VAL A 96 -6.05 12.40 -8.80
CA VAL A 96 -6.90 13.54 -8.48
C VAL A 96 -8.40 13.22 -8.50
N ASN A 97 -8.77 12.04 -8.94
CA ASN A 97 -10.15 11.57 -8.99
C ASN A 97 -10.52 10.58 -7.86
N LYS A 98 -9.56 10.17 -7.03
CA LYS A 98 -9.81 9.31 -5.87
C LYS A 98 -9.56 10.04 -4.56
N TYR A 99 -10.54 10.03 -3.66
CA TYR A 99 -10.47 10.69 -2.37
C TYR A 99 -9.62 9.90 -1.35
N LEU A 100 -8.96 10.61 -0.42
CA LEU A 100 -8.20 9.99 0.67
C LEU A 100 -9.06 9.06 1.53
N GLU A 101 -10.33 9.37 1.72
CA GLU A 101 -11.29 8.55 2.46
C GLU A 101 -11.50 7.17 1.81
N ALA A 102 -11.48 7.10 0.48
CA ALA A 102 -11.55 5.82 -0.22
C ALA A 102 -10.27 5.01 0.03
N HIS A 103 -9.10 5.64 0.01
CA HIS A 103 -7.84 4.96 0.38
C HIS A 103 -7.83 4.50 1.85
N ASP A 104 -8.50 5.23 2.77
CA ASP A 104 -8.65 4.80 4.17
C ASP A 104 -9.47 3.50 4.27
N THR A 105 -10.58 3.41 3.53
CA THR A 105 -11.41 2.18 3.51
C THR A 105 -10.69 1.01 2.84
N ASP A 106 -9.92 1.25 1.79
CA ASP A 106 -9.07 0.25 1.15
C ASP A 106 -8.00 -0.28 2.12
N THR A 107 -7.37 0.64 2.86
CA THR A 107 -6.39 0.29 3.91
C THR A 107 -7.04 -0.59 4.97
N GLN A 108 -8.23 -0.25 5.43
CA GLN A 108 -8.96 -1.03 6.43
C GLN A 108 -9.31 -2.43 5.90
N ALA A 109 -9.80 -2.54 4.67
CA ALA A 109 -10.10 -3.84 4.06
C ALA A 109 -8.87 -4.76 3.99
N MET A 110 -7.69 -4.22 3.68
CA MET A 110 -6.44 -4.99 3.70
C MET A 110 -6.05 -5.40 5.12
N ILE A 111 -6.23 -4.53 6.12
CA ILE A 111 -5.98 -4.86 7.54
C ILE A 111 -6.89 -5.98 7.99
N ASP A 112 -8.19 -5.88 7.70
CA ASP A 112 -9.17 -6.89 8.07
C ASP A 112 -8.83 -8.24 7.43
N TYR A 113 -8.45 -8.24 6.15
CA TYR A 113 -8.00 -9.45 5.47
C TYR A 113 -6.80 -10.11 6.16
N VAL A 114 -5.72 -9.36 6.43
CA VAL A 114 -4.52 -9.98 7.05
C VAL A 114 -4.80 -10.54 8.44
N GLN A 115 -5.76 -9.96 9.17
CA GLN A 115 -6.18 -10.46 10.49
C GLN A 115 -6.86 -11.82 10.42
N THR A 116 -7.43 -12.21 9.28
CA THR A 116 -8.04 -13.54 9.09
C THR A 116 -7.00 -14.65 8.86
N LEU A 117 -5.75 -14.30 8.55
CA LEU A 117 -4.73 -15.26 8.14
C LEU A 117 -4.15 -16.02 9.34
N PRO A 118 -4.15 -17.36 9.34
CA PRO A 118 -3.69 -18.16 10.48
C PRO A 118 -2.18 -17.98 10.77
N TYR A 119 -1.41 -17.54 9.78
CA TYR A 119 0.03 -17.28 9.88
C TYR A 119 0.37 -15.79 10.12
N PHE A 120 -0.61 -14.95 10.44
CA PHE A 120 -0.39 -13.56 10.81
C PHE A 120 0.08 -13.42 12.27
N SER A 121 1.08 -12.56 12.51
CA SER A 121 1.68 -12.36 13.84
C SER A 121 1.00 -11.27 14.68
N GLY A 122 0.00 -10.57 14.14
CA GLY A 122 -0.68 -9.48 14.83
C GLY A 122 -0.04 -8.09 14.60
N LYS A 123 1.00 -7.97 13.76
CA LYS A 123 1.66 -6.67 13.48
C LYS A 123 1.49 -6.30 12.00
N VAL A 124 1.00 -5.08 11.76
CA VAL A 124 0.86 -4.51 10.42
C VAL A 124 1.75 -3.28 10.29
N GLY A 125 2.48 -3.21 9.19
CA GLY A 125 3.21 -2.02 8.75
C GLY A 125 2.69 -1.54 7.40
N ALA A 126 3.09 -0.33 7.02
CA ALA A 126 2.84 0.23 5.69
C ALA A 126 4.17 0.62 5.02
N MET A 127 4.23 0.50 3.71
CA MET A 127 5.37 0.91 2.90
C MET A 127 4.87 1.41 1.55
N GLY A 128 5.56 2.40 0.97
CA GLY A 128 5.15 2.87 -0.35
C GLY A 128 6.17 3.77 -1.02
N PHE A 129 5.98 3.93 -2.33
CA PHE A 129 6.86 4.65 -3.22
C PHE A 129 6.11 5.75 -3.96
N CYS A 130 6.66 6.97 -4.07
CA CYS A 130 6.04 8.10 -4.76
C CYS A 130 4.65 8.42 -4.20
N LEU A 131 3.59 8.38 -5.01
CA LEU A 131 2.20 8.42 -4.52
C LEU A 131 1.99 7.42 -3.38
N GLY A 132 2.45 6.18 -3.56
CA GLY A 132 2.34 5.13 -2.54
C GLY A 132 3.05 5.48 -1.23
N GLY A 133 4.12 6.29 -1.28
CA GLY A 133 4.75 6.85 -0.08
C GLY A 133 3.79 7.77 0.67
N GLY A 134 3.05 8.63 -0.05
CA GLY A 134 1.97 9.46 0.51
C GLY A 134 0.81 8.63 1.07
N LEU A 135 0.42 7.56 0.37
CA LEU A 135 -0.62 6.63 0.84
C LEU A 135 -0.18 5.81 2.06
N ALA A 136 1.09 5.38 2.12
CA ALA A 136 1.64 4.75 3.32
C ALA A 136 1.63 5.71 4.51
N TYR A 137 2.00 6.98 4.28
CA TYR A 137 1.87 8.02 5.30
C TYR A 137 0.42 8.18 5.76
N ARG A 138 -0.55 8.18 4.84
CA ARG A 138 -1.99 8.20 5.18
C ARG A 138 -2.39 6.99 5.99
N ALA A 139 -1.97 5.80 5.58
CA ALA A 139 -2.23 4.55 6.29
C ALA A 139 -1.67 4.55 7.72
N ALA A 140 -0.55 5.26 7.99
CA ALA A 140 0.03 5.39 9.32
C ALA A 140 -0.91 6.05 10.35
N ILE A 141 -1.93 6.77 9.90
CA ILE A 141 -2.96 7.36 10.75
C ILE A 141 -3.86 6.27 11.36
N ASN A 142 -4.00 5.12 10.67
CA ASN A 142 -4.76 4.00 11.21
C ASN A 142 -4.03 3.39 12.42
N PRO A 143 -4.69 3.26 13.59
CA PRO A 143 -4.04 2.81 14.83
C PRO A 143 -3.53 1.35 14.77
N ALA A 144 -3.95 0.55 13.79
CA ALA A 144 -3.44 -0.80 13.58
C ALA A 144 -2.04 -0.81 12.92
N ILE A 145 -1.60 0.30 12.31
CA ILE A 145 -0.30 0.42 11.66
C ILE A 145 0.79 0.71 12.69
N SER A 146 1.68 -0.25 12.89
CA SER A 146 2.74 -0.18 13.91
C SER A 146 4.01 0.52 13.44
N ALA A 147 4.30 0.48 12.13
CA ALA A 147 5.48 1.09 11.52
C ALA A 147 5.22 1.41 10.05
N THR A 148 5.80 2.50 9.57
CA THR A 148 5.63 2.96 8.19
C THR A 148 6.95 3.42 7.60
N SER A 149 7.18 3.07 6.33
CA SER A 149 8.33 3.55 5.55
C SER A 149 7.86 4.19 4.25
N CYS A 150 8.10 5.50 4.10
CA CYS A 150 7.68 6.30 2.95
C CYS A 150 8.91 6.65 2.11
N PHE A 151 8.96 6.17 0.87
CA PHE A 151 10.05 6.47 -0.06
C PHE A 151 9.60 7.51 -1.07
N TYR A 152 10.35 8.62 -1.15
CA TYR A 152 10.08 9.78 -2.02
C TYR A 152 8.57 10.09 -2.12
N ALA A 153 7.94 10.15 -0.95
CA ALA A 153 6.51 10.36 -0.80
C ALA A 153 6.07 11.71 -1.39
N THR A 154 5.05 11.68 -2.23
CA THR A 154 4.47 12.87 -2.84
C THR A 154 3.17 13.30 -2.17
N ASP A 155 2.79 14.55 -2.40
CA ASP A 155 1.45 15.11 -2.14
C ASP A 155 0.98 15.13 -0.67
N ILE A 156 1.84 14.85 0.30
CA ILE A 156 1.49 14.94 1.73
C ILE A 156 1.15 16.39 2.10
N HIS A 157 1.87 17.37 1.52
CA HIS A 157 1.75 18.79 1.85
C HIS A 157 0.85 19.56 0.88
N SER A 158 0.69 19.08 -0.35
CA SER A 158 0.10 19.85 -1.44
C SER A 158 -1.42 19.80 -1.50
N GLY A 159 -2.04 18.78 -0.89
CA GLY A 159 -3.48 18.56 -0.96
C GLY A 159 -3.99 18.22 -2.38
N VAL A 160 -3.10 17.77 -3.28
CA VAL A 160 -3.47 17.40 -4.66
C VAL A 160 -4.38 16.16 -4.69
N THR A 161 -4.13 15.18 -3.80
CA THR A 161 -5.09 14.08 -3.59
C THR A 161 -6.28 14.62 -2.80
N PRO A 162 -7.50 14.57 -3.35
CA PRO A 162 -8.65 15.21 -2.73
C PRO A 162 -9.03 14.54 -1.40
N SER A 163 -9.57 15.33 -0.49
CA SER A 163 -10.10 14.86 0.79
C SER A 163 -11.28 15.75 1.22
N GLN A 164 -12.09 15.27 2.15
CA GLN A 164 -13.07 16.12 2.80
C GLN A 164 -12.38 17.22 3.63
N ALA A 165 -13.07 18.33 3.86
CA ALA A 165 -12.51 19.47 4.59
C ALA A 165 -11.96 19.04 5.97
N GLY A 166 -10.69 19.39 6.24
CA GLY A 166 -10.00 19.06 7.50
C GLY A 166 -9.54 17.60 7.62
N ASN A 167 -9.68 16.78 6.58
CA ASN A 167 -9.30 15.38 6.58
C ASN A 167 -8.05 15.08 5.72
N ASP A 168 -7.29 16.08 5.33
CA ASP A 168 -6.01 15.88 4.64
C ASP A 168 -4.98 15.20 5.56
N SER A 169 -4.02 14.50 4.96
CA SER A 169 -3.04 13.72 5.72
C SER A 169 -2.16 14.57 6.64
N ARG A 170 -1.85 15.81 6.24
CA ARG A 170 -1.00 16.72 7.02
C ARG A 170 -1.68 17.18 8.30
N THR A 171 -2.96 17.55 8.26
CA THR A 171 -3.70 18.00 9.44
C THR A 171 -3.87 16.87 10.46
N ARG A 172 -3.87 15.62 10.00
CA ARG A 172 -4.03 14.41 10.81
C ARG A 172 -2.71 13.76 11.26
N THR A 173 -1.56 14.35 10.94
CA THR A 173 -0.23 13.81 11.33
C THR A 173 -0.12 13.47 12.81
N LYS A 174 -0.73 14.27 13.69
CA LYS A 174 -0.75 14.05 15.15
C LYS A 174 -1.42 12.74 15.58
N GLU A 175 -2.17 12.10 14.71
CA GLU A 175 -2.86 10.83 14.98
C GLU A 175 -1.94 9.62 14.74
N ILE A 176 -0.82 9.80 14.05
CA ILE A 176 0.17 8.74 13.81
C ILE A 176 0.79 8.31 15.13
N ARG A 177 0.67 7.04 15.46
CA ARG A 177 1.18 6.45 16.71
C ARG A 177 2.34 5.50 16.50
N GLY A 178 2.45 4.91 15.31
CA GLY A 178 3.51 4.00 14.92
C GLY A 178 4.82 4.70 14.60
N ALA A 179 5.89 3.93 14.44
CA ALA A 179 7.15 4.47 13.93
C ALA A 179 6.97 4.94 12.48
N LEU A 180 7.53 6.10 12.14
CA LEU A 180 7.48 6.67 10.80
C LEU A 180 8.90 6.96 10.30
N GLN A 181 9.26 6.35 9.18
CA GLN A 181 10.48 6.64 8.43
C GLN A 181 10.10 7.29 7.09
N MET A 182 10.76 8.40 6.78
CA MET A 182 10.58 9.11 5.52
C MET A 182 11.94 9.26 4.84
N VAL A 183 12.02 8.86 3.57
CA VAL A 183 13.26 8.80 2.80
C VAL A 183 13.08 9.53 1.48
N TRP A 184 13.92 10.54 1.23
CA TRP A 184 13.99 11.26 -0.04
C TRP A 184 15.42 11.29 -0.56
N GLY A 185 15.57 11.32 -1.87
CA GLY A 185 16.84 11.65 -2.48
C GLY A 185 17.21 13.13 -2.21
N LYS A 186 18.50 13.44 -2.11
CA LYS A 186 18.96 14.83 -1.88
C LYS A 186 18.52 15.80 -2.98
N GLN A 187 18.25 15.30 -4.19
CA GLN A 187 17.85 16.06 -5.37
C GLN A 187 16.37 15.84 -5.75
N ASP A 188 15.62 15.19 -4.87
CA ASP A 188 14.18 15.01 -5.04
C ASP A 188 13.52 16.41 -4.94
N PRO A 189 12.66 16.84 -5.89
CA PRO A 189 12.08 18.18 -5.93
C PRO A 189 11.14 18.48 -4.77
#